data_8b83adec84a87a59e8b3a6565f0b52e8
#
_entry.id   8b83adec84a87a59e8b3a6565f0b52e8
#
_cell.length_a   1.000
_cell.length_b   1.000
_cell.length_c   1.000
_cell.angle_alpha   90.00
_cell.angle_beta   90.00
_cell.angle_gamma   90.00
#
_symmetry.space_group_name_H-M   'P 1'
#
loop_
_entity.id
_entity.type
_entity.pdbx_description
1 polymer ?
#
loop_
_entity_poly.entity_id
_entity_poly.type
_entity_poly.pdbx_seq_one_letter_code
_entity_poly.pdbx_strand_id
1 'polypeptide(L)'
;MTDGFKETFSRIHALKFQNKLGKETMKHSLKPIVDKFFSEGLLLSLFVDIDDTTLYYINVWESLDATEKVRNQGKYQEFFEQVKEMGIKLSIVEGSTDARFAHQNILKSFNIVSD
;
A
#
# COMPACT_ATOMS: atom_id res chain seq x y z
N MET A 1 -15.22 -25.10 -10.07
CA MET A 1 -14.80 -23.82 -9.71
C MET A 1 -14.19 -23.79 -8.34
N THR A 2 -13.48 -22.87 -8.11
CA THR A 2 -12.81 -22.76 -6.85
C THR A 2 -13.53 -21.80 -5.93
N ASP A 3 -14.44 -22.36 -5.22
CA ASP A 3 -15.22 -21.59 -4.28
C ASP A 3 -14.33 -21.04 -3.19
N GLY A 4 -14.60 -19.86 -2.78
CA GLY A 4 -13.87 -19.21 -1.72
C GLY A 4 -12.68 -18.38 -2.18
N PHE A 5 -12.29 -18.48 -3.44
CA PHE A 5 -11.28 -17.57 -3.98
C PHE A 5 -11.90 -16.23 -4.30
N LYS A 6 -11.43 -15.21 -3.63
CA LYS A 6 -11.77 -13.84 -3.97
C LYS A 6 -10.61 -13.27 -4.76
N GLU A 7 -10.93 -12.48 -5.76
CA GLU A 7 -9.92 -11.74 -6.47
C GLU A 7 -9.29 -10.72 -5.56
N THR A 8 -8.00 -10.87 -5.32
CA THR A 8 -7.26 -9.86 -4.58
C THR A 8 -7.12 -8.61 -5.43
N PHE A 9 -6.98 -7.47 -4.77
CA PHE A 9 -7.00 -6.18 -5.44
C PHE A 9 -5.81 -5.35 -4.99
N SER A 10 -5.08 -4.78 -5.94
CA SER A 10 -3.90 -3.97 -5.64
C SER A 10 -4.12 -2.51 -5.97
N ARG A 11 -3.58 -1.65 -5.12
CA ARG A 11 -3.47 -0.20 -5.37
C ARG A 11 -2.01 0.17 -5.35
N ILE A 12 -1.58 0.84 -6.40
CA ILE A 12 -0.19 1.27 -6.56
C ILE A 12 -0.17 2.79 -6.53
N HIS A 13 0.47 3.33 -5.50
CA HIS A 13 0.60 4.76 -5.29
C HIS A 13 1.98 5.19 -5.75
N ALA A 14 2.04 6.09 -6.73
CA ALA A 14 3.29 6.69 -7.15
C ALA A 14 3.42 8.05 -6.46
N LEU A 15 4.43 8.19 -5.63
CA LEU A 15 4.64 9.36 -4.79
C LEU A 15 5.93 10.07 -5.20
N LYS A 16 5.83 11.37 -5.44
CA LYS A 16 6.99 12.21 -5.74
C LYS A 16 7.14 13.25 -4.63
N PHE A 17 8.25 13.16 -3.92
CA PHE A 17 8.58 14.04 -2.79
C PHE A 17 9.49 15.17 -3.23
N GLN A 18 9.57 16.22 -2.42
CA GLN A 18 10.46 17.34 -2.68
C GLN A 18 11.91 17.01 -2.36
N ASN A 19 12.14 16.08 -1.41
CA ASN A 19 13.48 15.69 -1.01
C ASN A 19 13.46 14.28 -0.37
N LYS A 20 14.65 13.74 -0.15
CA LYS A 20 14.83 12.41 0.43
C LYS A 20 14.27 12.32 1.85
N LEU A 21 14.46 13.35 2.64
CA LEU A 21 13.99 13.37 4.03
C LEU A 21 12.47 13.22 4.09
N GLY A 22 11.76 13.92 3.22
CA GLY A 22 10.30 13.81 3.14
C GLY A 22 9.85 12.39 2.80
N LYS A 23 10.53 11.75 1.87
CA LYS A 23 10.22 10.36 1.51
C LYS A 23 10.43 9.41 2.69
N GLU A 24 11.58 9.49 3.35
CA GLU A 24 11.90 8.61 4.48
C GLU A 24 10.96 8.84 5.65
N THR A 25 10.59 10.09 5.91
CA THR A 25 9.63 10.43 6.96
C THR A 25 8.27 9.80 6.68
N MET A 26 7.80 9.87 5.43
CA MET A 26 6.53 9.27 5.03
C MET A 26 6.53 7.76 5.26
N LYS A 27 7.61 7.08 4.88
CA LYS A 27 7.72 5.62 5.06
C LYS A 27 7.57 5.23 6.54
N HIS A 28 8.18 5.97 7.43
CA HIS A 28 8.04 5.72 8.87
C HIS A 28 6.65 6.05 9.39
N SER A 29 6.04 7.11 8.89
CA SER A 29 4.72 7.58 9.34
C SER A 29 3.59 6.65 8.98
N LEU A 30 3.78 5.82 7.95
CA LEU A 30 2.72 4.93 7.46
C LEU A 30 2.52 3.69 8.34
N LYS A 31 3.48 3.34 9.18
CA LYS A 31 3.40 2.09 9.94
C LYS A 31 2.11 1.94 10.76
N PRO A 32 1.69 2.90 11.59
CA PRO A 32 0.46 2.71 12.35
C PRO A 32 -0.79 2.64 11.46
N ILE A 33 -0.78 3.32 10.32
CA ILE A 33 -1.87 3.28 9.37
C ILE A 33 -1.96 1.91 8.72
N VAL A 34 -0.83 1.37 8.28
CA VAL A 34 -0.74 0.04 7.67
C VAL A 34 -1.16 -1.03 8.67
N ASP A 35 -0.69 -0.94 9.92
CA ASP A 35 -1.06 -1.89 10.97
C ASP A 35 -2.57 -1.95 11.16
N LYS A 36 -3.23 -0.80 11.11
CA LYS A 36 -4.68 -0.73 11.19
C LYS A 36 -5.34 -1.39 9.98
N PHE A 37 -4.81 -1.16 8.79
CA PHE A 37 -5.36 -1.71 7.56
C PHE A 37 -5.28 -3.23 7.52
N PHE A 38 -4.31 -3.84 8.17
CA PHE A 38 -4.23 -5.31 8.24
C PHE A 38 -5.47 -5.90 8.91
N SER A 39 -6.12 -5.20 9.81
CA SER A 39 -7.37 -5.64 10.41
C SER A 39 -8.58 -5.38 9.51
N GLU A 40 -8.40 -4.66 8.41
CA GLU A 40 -9.47 -4.24 7.51
C GLU A 40 -9.36 -4.86 6.11
N GLY A 41 -8.51 -5.87 5.96
CA GLY A 41 -8.40 -6.61 4.71
C GLY A 41 -7.14 -6.38 3.89
N LEU A 42 -6.19 -5.60 4.40
CA LEU A 42 -4.90 -5.47 3.74
C LEU A 42 -4.10 -6.75 3.97
N LEU A 43 -3.53 -7.31 2.91
CA LEU A 43 -2.74 -8.54 2.95
C LEU A 43 -1.24 -8.27 2.93
N LEU A 44 -0.82 -7.28 2.16
CA LEU A 44 0.60 -7.02 1.92
C LEU A 44 0.80 -5.55 1.61
N SER A 45 1.85 -4.98 2.13
CA SER A 45 2.24 -3.60 1.86
C SER A 45 3.72 -3.56 1.52
N LEU A 46 4.07 -2.94 0.41
CA LEU A 46 5.44 -2.87 -0.10
C LEU A 46 5.82 -1.44 -0.43
N PHE A 47 7.08 -1.11 -0.17
CA PHE A 47 7.69 0.11 -0.71
C PHE A 47 8.70 -0.28 -1.77
N VAL A 48 8.66 0.43 -2.90
CA VAL A 48 9.70 0.32 -3.92
C VAL A 48 10.35 1.69 -4.06
N ASP A 49 11.58 1.80 -3.60
CA ASP A 49 12.35 3.05 -3.70
C ASP A 49 12.92 3.17 -5.11
N ILE A 50 12.40 4.10 -5.89
CA ILE A 50 12.85 4.32 -7.27
C ILE A 50 14.10 5.17 -7.29
N ASP A 51 14.08 6.29 -6.55
CA ASP A 51 15.22 7.18 -6.36
C ASP A 51 15.01 7.98 -5.06
N ASP A 52 15.84 8.96 -4.81
CA ASP A 52 15.80 9.73 -3.56
C ASP A 52 14.47 10.43 -3.30
N THR A 53 13.71 10.73 -4.34
CA THR A 53 12.46 11.49 -4.21
C THR A 53 11.22 10.75 -4.71
N THR A 54 11.39 9.56 -5.28
CA THR A 54 10.26 8.81 -5.86
C THR A 54 10.08 7.49 -5.13
N LEU A 55 8.86 7.25 -4.70
CA LEU A 55 8.47 6.04 -3.97
C LEU A 55 7.22 5.44 -4.60
N TYR A 56 7.25 4.14 -4.83
CA TYR A 56 6.01 3.42 -5.13
C TYR A 56 5.58 2.69 -3.87
N TYR A 57 4.33 2.92 -3.49
CA TYR A 57 3.72 2.29 -2.33
C TYR A 57 2.60 1.39 -2.81
N ILE A 58 2.79 0.09 -2.64
CA ILE A 58 1.90 -0.93 -3.20
C ILE A 58 1.19 -1.65 -2.07
N ASN A 59 -0.13 -1.62 -2.11
CA ASN A 59 -0.97 -2.35 -1.17
C ASN A 59 -1.76 -3.42 -1.91
N VAL A 60 -1.72 -4.64 -1.39
CA VAL A 60 -2.52 -5.74 -1.89
C VAL A 60 -3.60 -6.05 -0.86
N TRP A 61 -4.85 -5.94 -1.29
CA TRP A 61 -6.03 -6.12 -0.46
C TRP A 61 -6.73 -7.44 -0.76
N GLU A 62 -7.45 -7.98 0.20
CA GLU A 62 -8.18 -9.24 0.01
C GLU A 62 -9.29 -9.12 -1.03
N SER A 63 -9.82 -7.92 -1.27
CA SER A 63 -10.88 -7.71 -2.25
C SER A 63 -11.04 -6.23 -2.57
N LEU A 64 -11.73 -5.93 -3.67
CA LEU A 64 -12.13 -4.56 -4.00
C LEU A 64 -13.02 -3.97 -2.92
N ASP A 65 -13.93 -4.77 -2.36
CA ASP A 65 -14.83 -4.30 -1.31
C ASP A 65 -14.07 -3.80 -0.08
N ALA A 66 -13.02 -4.51 0.33
CA ALA A 66 -12.20 -4.08 1.45
C ALA A 66 -11.54 -2.72 1.17
N THR A 67 -11.04 -2.53 -0.04
CA THR A 67 -10.44 -1.28 -0.47
C THR A 67 -11.44 -0.13 -0.41
N GLU A 68 -12.65 -0.37 -0.89
CA GLU A 68 -13.69 0.66 -0.92
C GLU A 68 -14.15 1.06 0.49
N LYS A 69 -14.23 0.10 1.40
CA LYS A 69 -14.58 0.41 2.79
C LYS A 69 -13.56 1.34 3.43
N VAL A 70 -12.28 1.09 3.20
CA VAL A 70 -11.21 1.93 3.73
C VAL A 70 -11.24 3.31 3.07
N ARG A 71 -11.40 3.34 1.75
CA ARG A 71 -11.43 4.58 0.97
C ARG A 71 -12.50 5.55 1.46
N ASN A 72 -13.63 5.01 1.93
CA ASN A 72 -14.75 5.81 2.40
C ASN A 72 -14.62 6.28 3.84
N GLN A 73 -13.54 5.92 4.53
CA GLN A 73 -13.30 6.41 5.88
C GLN A 73 -12.76 7.83 5.85
N GLY A 74 -13.24 8.67 6.75
CA GLY A 74 -12.82 10.05 6.82
C GLY A 74 -11.32 10.21 7.07
N LYS A 75 -10.75 9.35 7.90
CA LYS A 75 -9.31 9.39 8.20
C LYS A 75 -8.45 9.11 6.98
N TYR A 76 -8.90 8.24 6.10
CA TYR A 76 -8.21 7.95 4.85
C TYR A 76 -8.17 9.18 3.96
N GLN A 77 -9.31 9.85 3.81
CA GLN A 77 -9.41 11.06 3.00
C GLN A 77 -8.58 12.20 3.58
N GLU A 78 -8.60 12.38 4.89
CA GLU A 78 -7.78 13.37 5.57
C GLU A 78 -6.29 13.14 5.32
N PHE A 79 -5.85 11.90 5.37
CA PHE A 79 -4.46 11.56 5.11
C PHE A 79 -4.03 12.01 3.72
N PHE A 80 -4.85 11.74 2.71
CA PHE A 80 -4.53 12.13 1.33
C PHE A 80 -4.54 13.64 1.13
N GLU A 81 -5.41 14.36 1.84
CA GLU A 81 -5.39 15.81 1.81
C GLU A 81 -4.10 16.35 2.41
N GLN A 82 -3.65 15.79 3.52
CA GLN A 82 -2.39 16.16 4.12
C GLN A 82 -1.20 15.90 3.20
N VAL A 83 -1.21 14.79 2.48
CA VAL A 83 -0.19 14.46 1.49
C VAL A 83 -0.10 15.57 0.44
N LYS A 84 -1.23 16.03 -0.08
CA LYS A 84 -1.27 17.11 -1.05
C LYS A 84 -0.75 18.42 -0.48
N GLU A 85 -1.15 18.74 0.75
CA GLU A 85 -0.71 19.96 1.42
C GLU A 85 0.80 20.00 1.65
N MET A 86 1.42 18.84 1.80
CA MET A 86 2.87 18.72 1.94
C MET A 86 3.62 18.88 0.62
N GLY A 87 2.92 19.13 -0.48
CA GLY A 87 3.52 19.29 -1.78
C GLY A 87 3.96 17.98 -2.43
N ILE A 88 3.43 16.86 -1.96
CA ILE A 88 3.73 15.54 -2.53
C ILE A 88 2.80 15.29 -3.70
N LYS A 89 3.39 14.94 -4.84
CA LYS A 89 2.59 14.57 -6.02
C LYS A 89 2.24 13.09 -5.91
N LEU A 90 0.96 12.78 -6.06
CA LEU A 90 0.44 11.43 -5.92
C LEU A 90 -0.36 11.06 -7.15
N SER A 91 -0.08 9.89 -7.70
CA SER A 91 -0.95 9.24 -8.68
C SER A 91 -1.21 7.81 -8.24
N ILE A 92 -2.39 7.28 -8.57
CA ILE A 92 -2.80 5.96 -8.15
C ILE A 92 -3.28 5.19 -9.37
N VAL A 93 -2.77 3.96 -9.51
CA VAL A 93 -3.35 2.98 -10.43
C VAL A 93 -3.75 1.77 -9.62
N GLU A 94 -4.78 1.07 -10.07
CA GLU A 94 -5.31 -0.07 -9.31
C GLU A 94 -5.87 -1.13 -10.25
N GLY A 95 -5.94 -2.36 -9.77
CA GLY A 95 -6.48 -3.45 -10.54
C GLY A 95 -6.47 -4.75 -9.77
N SER A 96 -7.06 -5.78 -10.37
CA SER A 96 -7.06 -7.13 -9.82
C SER A 96 -5.64 -7.69 -9.81
N THR A 97 -5.34 -8.44 -8.76
CA THR A 97 -4.02 -9.03 -8.57
C THR A 97 -4.06 -10.51 -8.90
N ASP A 98 -3.09 -10.98 -9.67
CA ASP A 98 -2.95 -12.38 -10.02
C ASP A 98 -1.55 -12.84 -9.63
N ALA A 99 -1.41 -13.36 -8.42
CA ALA A 99 -0.12 -13.82 -7.91
C ALA A 99 0.01 -15.33 -8.14
N ARG A 100 0.59 -15.70 -9.26
CA ARG A 100 0.72 -17.12 -9.67
C ARG A 100 2.02 -17.77 -9.26
N PHE A 101 3.07 -16.99 -9.18
CA PHE A 101 4.41 -17.53 -8.94
C PHE A 101 5.02 -16.83 -7.75
N ALA A 102 5.45 -17.61 -6.78
CA ALA A 102 6.19 -17.10 -5.63
C ALA A 102 7.12 -18.19 -5.13
N HIS A 103 8.33 -17.77 -4.74
CA HIS A 103 9.27 -18.70 -4.11
C HIS A 103 8.77 -19.01 -2.70
N GLN A 104 8.99 -20.25 -2.26
CA GLN A 104 8.53 -20.70 -0.94
C GLN A 104 9.09 -19.87 0.22
N ASN A 105 10.21 -19.22 0.03
CA ASN A 105 10.87 -18.39 1.05
C ASN A 105 10.60 -16.89 0.87
N ILE A 106 9.52 -16.53 0.20
CA ILE A 106 9.24 -15.13 -0.14
C ILE A 106 9.21 -14.21 1.09
N LEU A 107 8.63 -14.66 2.18
CA LEU A 107 8.53 -13.83 3.39
C LEU A 107 9.90 -13.54 3.97
N LYS A 108 10.79 -14.54 3.98
CA LYS A 108 12.18 -14.36 4.44
C LYS A 108 12.94 -13.41 3.54
N SER A 109 12.72 -13.51 2.22
CA SER A 109 13.43 -12.68 1.23
C SER A 109 13.14 -11.20 1.41
N PHE A 110 11.94 -10.86 1.85
CA PHE A 110 11.53 -9.49 2.09
C PHE A 110 11.66 -9.07 3.55
N ASN A 111 12.17 -9.96 4.41
CA ASN A 111 12.29 -9.69 5.83
C ASN A 111 10.95 -9.28 6.46
N ILE A 112 9.88 -9.94 6.04
CA ILE A 112 8.52 -9.64 6.49
C ILE A 112 8.28 -10.33 7.82
N VAL A 113 7.72 -9.59 8.77
CA VAL A 113 7.28 -10.12 10.05
C VAL A 113 5.81 -10.51 9.91
N SER A 114 5.53 -11.80 10.13
CA SER A 114 4.15 -12.30 10.11
C SER A 114 3.50 -12.07 11.46
N ASP A 115 2.28 -11.63 11.43
CA ASP A 115 1.46 -11.53 12.64
C ASP A 115 0.74 -12.85 12.92
#